data_040c61596b0b3888c09925208591a416
#
_entry.id   040c61596b0b3888c09925208591a416
#
_cell.length_a   1.000
_cell.length_b   1.000
_cell.length_c   1.000
_cell.angle_alpha   90.00
_cell.angle_beta   90.00
_cell.angle_gamma   90.00
#
_symmetry.space_group_name_H-M   'P 1'
#
loop_
_entity.id
_entity.type
_entity.pdbx_description
1 polymer ?
#
loop_
_entity_poly.entity_id
_entity_poly.type
_entity_poly.pdbx_seq_one_letter_code
_entity_poly.pdbx_strand_id
1 'polypeptide(L)'
;MNQLRIQQKRKLINLIRKFFTDQGFFELETPLLVPSPGMEVHLHSFTTKYVRHDGTEEFLHLPTSPEFAIKKALGSGFEKVFEIARVFRNNGELGPQHHPEFNMLEWYRPGTYTDIMDDVESLLHYLHMRFDPELDDSGYSWSTVKRTSIQSCFLKHADIDLKRGIRDQTYWSSTAAKALGEVVPEDDRFEDIFFRLWLKLVEPQLGLLQPEIVFAYPATMAALSKLKAPENFWAERFELYIKGIEIGNAFSELTDPEEQFRRFESANKERKVLGYPPHPIDHDLIDAIGKMPPTGGIAIGVERLLMVLANVSDIREFYFSAFGGASLKKN
;
A
#
# COMPACT_ATOMS: atom_id res chain seq x y z
N MET A 1 -25.64 -3.08 13.98
CA MET A 1 -25.34 -2.83 12.54
C MET A 1 -25.61 -1.35 12.28
N ASN A 2 -24.63 -0.61 11.77
CA ASN A 2 -24.78 0.82 11.50
C ASN A 2 -25.13 1.03 10.02
N GLN A 3 -26.45 1.15 9.71
CA GLN A 3 -26.93 1.33 8.34
C GLN A 3 -26.30 2.58 7.68
N LEU A 4 -26.07 3.65 8.43
CA LEU A 4 -25.43 4.87 7.95
C LEU A 4 -24.02 4.58 7.40
N ARG A 5 -23.21 3.81 8.11
CA ARG A 5 -21.83 3.47 7.69
C ARG A 5 -21.78 2.68 6.38
N ILE A 6 -22.72 1.76 6.21
CA ILE A 6 -22.82 1.00 4.96
C ILE A 6 -23.23 1.92 3.79
N GLN A 7 -24.16 2.87 4.04
CA GLN A 7 -24.54 3.87 3.04
C GLN A 7 -23.38 4.81 2.69
N GLN A 8 -22.59 5.25 3.68
CA GLN A 8 -21.39 6.07 3.46
C GLN A 8 -20.36 5.33 2.61
N LYS A 9 -20.10 4.02 2.90
CA LYS A 9 -19.20 3.20 2.08
C LYS A 9 -19.67 3.12 0.63
N ARG A 10 -20.95 2.86 0.39
CA ARG A 10 -21.53 2.85 -0.95
C ARG A 10 -21.41 4.20 -1.65
N LYS A 11 -21.66 5.29 -0.93
CA LYS A 11 -21.50 6.67 -1.46
C LYS A 11 -20.06 6.92 -1.89
N LEU A 12 -19.08 6.59 -1.05
CA LEU A 12 -17.65 6.75 -1.37
C LEU A 12 -17.27 5.97 -2.64
N ILE A 13 -17.64 4.69 -2.71
CA ILE A 13 -17.36 3.84 -3.88
C ILE A 13 -17.94 4.45 -5.17
N ASN A 14 -19.17 4.95 -5.12
CA ASN A 14 -19.80 5.58 -6.29
C ASN A 14 -19.11 6.89 -6.68
N LEU A 15 -18.65 7.69 -5.72
CA LEU A 15 -17.88 8.92 -5.99
C LEU A 15 -16.52 8.59 -6.63
N ILE A 16 -15.82 7.59 -6.14
CA ILE A 16 -14.56 7.13 -6.70
C ILE A 16 -14.76 6.69 -8.16
N ARG A 17 -15.75 5.83 -8.43
CA ARG A 17 -16.05 5.39 -9.80
C ARG A 17 -16.33 6.56 -10.74
N LYS A 18 -17.18 7.49 -10.28
CA LYS A 18 -17.50 8.67 -11.08
C LYS A 18 -16.25 9.52 -11.37
N PHE A 19 -15.39 9.74 -10.37
CA PHE A 19 -14.16 10.51 -10.54
C PHE A 19 -13.26 9.93 -11.63
N PHE A 20 -12.97 8.63 -11.58
CA PHE A 20 -12.08 7.98 -12.54
C PHE A 20 -12.72 7.85 -13.93
N THR A 21 -14.00 7.51 -14.01
CA THR A 21 -14.73 7.40 -15.28
C THR A 21 -14.80 8.75 -16.00
N ASP A 22 -15.07 9.85 -15.28
CA ASP A 22 -15.12 11.20 -15.86
C ASP A 22 -13.73 11.64 -16.40
N GLN A 23 -12.62 11.05 -15.91
CA GLN A 23 -11.26 11.31 -16.38
C GLN A 23 -10.79 10.31 -17.45
N GLY A 24 -11.66 9.43 -17.94
CA GLY A 24 -11.39 8.48 -18.99
C GLY A 24 -10.57 7.26 -18.56
N PHE A 25 -10.58 6.92 -17.27
CA PHE A 25 -10.04 5.64 -16.82
C PHE A 25 -11.03 4.51 -17.10
N PHE A 26 -10.50 3.36 -17.47
CA PHE A 26 -11.26 2.12 -17.66
C PHE A 26 -11.32 1.35 -16.32
N GLU A 27 -12.51 0.99 -15.85
CA GLU A 27 -12.67 0.15 -14.66
C GLU A 27 -12.40 -1.31 -15.03
N LEU A 28 -11.42 -1.92 -14.38
CA LEU A 28 -11.11 -3.35 -14.49
C LEU A 28 -11.87 -4.15 -13.43
N GLU A 29 -12.04 -5.44 -13.72
CA GLU A 29 -12.48 -6.46 -12.76
C GLU A 29 -11.53 -7.65 -12.90
N THR A 30 -10.62 -7.80 -11.93
CA THR A 30 -9.59 -8.83 -11.96
C THR A 30 -10.00 -10.09 -11.19
N PRO A 31 -9.41 -11.26 -11.51
CA PRO A 31 -9.74 -12.52 -10.84
C PRO A 31 -9.43 -12.50 -9.34
N LEU A 32 -10.32 -13.11 -8.53
CA LEU A 32 -10.12 -13.34 -7.10
C LEU A 32 -9.48 -14.69 -6.77
N LEU A 33 -9.27 -15.55 -7.74
CA LEU A 33 -8.50 -16.78 -7.60
C LEU A 33 -7.31 -16.71 -8.52
N VAL A 34 -6.11 -16.64 -7.95
CA VAL A 34 -4.87 -16.41 -8.68
C VAL A 34 -3.82 -17.48 -8.33
N PRO A 35 -2.97 -17.88 -9.29
CA PRO A 35 -1.88 -18.81 -9.02
C PRO A 35 -0.74 -18.17 -8.22
N SER A 36 -0.54 -16.84 -8.32
CA SER A 36 0.46 -16.08 -7.59
C SER A 36 -0.20 -14.87 -6.91
N PRO A 37 -0.15 -14.76 -5.57
CA PRO A 37 -0.93 -13.74 -4.85
C PRO A 37 -0.25 -12.37 -4.75
N GLY A 38 1.04 -12.29 -4.97
CA GLY A 38 1.94 -11.17 -4.72
C GLY A 38 3.28 -11.69 -4.20
N MET A 39 4.30 -10.85 -4.20
CA MET A 39 5.67 -11.29 -3.87
C MET A 39 6.25 -10.57 -2.65
N GLU A 40 5.46 -9.76 -1.95
CA GLU A 40 5.91 -9.06 -0.74
C GLU A 40 6.21 -10.06 0.38
N VAL A 41 7.40 -9.91 0.99
CA VAL A 41 7.95 -10.89 1.95
C VAL A 41 7.03 -11.10 3.15
N HIS A 42 6.45 -10.03 3.67
CA HIS A 42 5.66 -10.04 4.91
C HIS A 42 4.14 -10.12 4.68
N LEU A 43 3.67 -10.09 3.43
CA LEU A 43 2.26 -10.29 3.13
C LEU A 43 1.95 -11.78 2.94
N HIS A 44 0.89 -12.22 3.58
CA HIS A 44 0.41 -13.59 3.50
C HIS A 44 -0.96 -13.63 2.81
N SER A 45 -1.10 -14.51 1.84
CA SER A 45 -2.37 -14.77 1.17
C SER A 45 -3.15 -15.88 1.89
N PHE A 46 -4.47 -15.92 1.67
CA PHE A 46 -5.26 -17.11 1.91
C PHE A 46 -5.05 -18.08 0.75
N THR A 47 -4.74 -19.33 1.06
CA THR A 47 -4.61 -20.40 0.07
C THR A 47 -5.88 -21.23 0.07
N THR A 48 -6.36 -21.58 -1.11
CA THR A 48 -7.50 -22.47 -1.30
C THR A 48 -7.14 -23.58 -2.30
N LYS A 49 -7.96 -24.62 -2.35
CA LYS A 49 -7.76 -25.78 -3.19
C LYS A 49 -8.86 -25.82 -4.26
N TYR A 50 -8.47 -25.81 -5.53
CA TYR A 50 -9.34 -26.08 -6.65
C TYR A 50 -9.22 -27.56 -7.02
N VAL A 51 -10.34 -28.28 -7.01
CA VAL A 51 -10.39 -29.69 -7.38
C VAL A 51 -11.03 -29.80 -8.77
N ARG A 52 -10.27 -30.30 -9.73
CA ARG A 52 -10.75 -30.54 -11.09
C ARG A 52 -11.67 -31.76 -11.14
N HIS A 53 -12.44 -31.89 -12.23
CA HIS A 53 -13.37 -32.99 -12.39
C HIS A 53 -12.69 -34.38 -12.43
N ASP A 54 -11.44 -34.42 -12.89
CA ASP A 54 -10.59 -35.63 -12.92
C ASP A 54 -9.96 -35.98 -11.55
N GLY A 55 -10.26 -35.19 -10.50
CA GLY A 55 -9.72 -35.35 -9.16
C GLY A 55 -8.35 -34.70 -8.94
N THR A 56 -7.75 -34.06 -9.94
CA THR A 56 -6.51 -33.32 -9.74
C THR A 56 -6.76 -32.06 -8.92
N GLU A 57 -5.78 -31.73 -8.06
CA GLU A 57 -5.84 -30.59 -7.14
C GLU A 57 -4.82 -29.52 -7.54
N GLU A 58 -5.26 -28.28 -7.45
CA GLU A 58 -4.43 -27.10 -7.70
C GLU A 58 -4.57 -26.12 -6.55
N PHE A 59 -3.47 -25.59 -6.03
CA PHE A 59 -3.51 -24.54 -5.01
C PHE A 59 -3.61 -23.19 -5.67
N LEU A 60 -4.62 -22.44 -5.28
CA LEU A 60 -4.85 -21.06 -5.68
C LEU A 60 -4.85 -20.17 -4.45
N HIS A 61 -4.70 -18.87 -4.69
CA HIS A 61 -4.62 -17.87 -3.65
C HIS A 61 -5.71 -16.81 -3.83
N LEU A 62 -6.18 -16.24 -2.72
CA LEU A 62 -6.91 -14.98 -2.76
C LEU A 62 -5.88 -13.83 -2.83
N PRO A 63 -6.04 -12.85 -3.73
CA PRO A 63 -5.05 -11.82 -3.98
C PRO A 63 -4.91 -10.86 -2.80
N THR A 64 -3.68 -10.44 -2.52
CA THR A 64 -3.38 -9.40 -1.52
C THR A 64 -3.52 -7.98 -2.10
N SER A 65 -3.55 -7.89 -3.45
CA SER A 65 -3.71 -6.70 -4.28
C SER A 65 -4.06 -7.14 -5.71
N PRO A 66 -4.79 -6.35 -6.51
CA PRO A 66 -5.03 -6.61 -7.93
C PRO A 66 -3.84 -6.25 -8.84
N GLU A 67 -2.75 -5.70 -8.30
CA GLU A 67 -1.60 -5.13 -9.02
C GLU A 67 -1.08 -6.02 -10.14
N PHE A 68 -0.87 -7.33 -9.88
CA PHE A 68 -0.31 -8.25 -10.87
C PHE A 68 -1.22 -8.41 -12.09
N ALA A 69 -2.53 -8.51 -11.87
CA ALA A 69 -3.50 -8.61 -12.95
C ALA A 69 -3.64 -7.29 -13.72
N ILE A 70 -3.62 -6.15 -13.02
CA ILE A 70 -3.64 -4.82 -13.63
C ILE A 70 -2.39 -4.61 -14.50
N LYS A 71 -1.19 -4.96 -14.03
CA LYS A 71 0.06 -4.86 -14.82
C LYS A 71 0.01 -5.72 -16.09
N LYS A 72 -0.62 -6.89 -16.06
CA LYS A 72 -0.85 -7.69 -17.28
C LYS A 72 -1.79 -6.99 -18.25
N ALA A 73 -2.84 -6.32 -17.77
CA ALA A 73 -3.70 -5.50 -18.61
C ALA A 73 -2.93 -4.33 -19.26
N LEU A 74 -2.08 -3.63 -18.50
CA LEU A 74 -1.20 -2.57 -19.01
C LEU A 74 -0.23 -3.08 -20.07
N GLY A 75 0.40 -4.23 -19.85
CA GLY A 75 1.25 -4.90 -20.86
C GLY A 75 0.50 -5.37 -22.10
N SER A 76 -0.82 -5.47 -22.02
CA SER A 76 -1.72 -5.80 -23.17
C SER A 76 -2.24 -4.58 -23.90
N GLY A 77 -1.84 -3.36 -23.51
CA GLY A 77 -2.16 -2.11 -24.21
C GLY A 77 -3.24 -1.24 -23.56
N PHE A 78 -3.74 -1.59 -22.36
CA PHE A 78 -4.52 -0.64 -21.58
C PHE A 78 -3.60 0.47 -21.06
N GLU A 79 -4.08 1.73 -21.04
CA GLU A 79 -3.23 2.87 -20.65
C GLU A 79 -3.65 3.47 -19.30
N LYS A 80 -4.95 3.78 -19.14
CA LYS A 80 -5.52 4.37 -17.93
C LYS A 80 -6.54 3.41 -17.36
N VAL A 81 -6.21 2.80 -16.24
CA VAL A 81 -7.07 1.80 -15.61
C VAL A 81 -7.23 2.06 -14.12
N PHE A 82 -8.37 1.68 -13.57
CA PHE A 82 -8.57 1.60 -12.13
C PHE A 82 -9.41 0.36 -11.79
N GLU A 83 -9.30 -0.06 -10.53
CA GLU A 83 -10.15 -1.10 -9.97
C GLU A 83 -10.45 -0.82 -8.51
N ILE A 84 -11.66 -1.16 -8.06
CA ILE A 84 -12.02 -1.25 -6.65
C ILE A 84 -12.15 -2.73 -6.33
N ALA A 85 -11.01 -3.37 -6.07
CA ALA A 85 -10.90 -4.80 -5.87
C ALA A 85 -11.22 -5.22 -4.44
N ARG A 86 -11.78 -6.42 -4.28
CA ARG A 86 -11.79 -7.12 -3.00
C ARG A 86 -10.46 -7.84 -2.83
N VAL A 87 -9.76 -7.56 -1.73
CA VAL A 87 -8.45 -8.13 -1.44
C VAL A 87 -8.40 -8.76 -0.06
N PHE A 88 -7.41 -9.65 0.15
CA PHE A 88 -7.35 -10.50 1.33
C PHE A 88 -5.93 -10.58 1.86
N ARG A 89 -5.75 -10.32 3.16
CA ARG A 89 -4.45 -10.45 3.83
C ARG A 89 -4.59 -11.37 5.03
N ASN A 90 -3.84 -12.45 5.02
CA ASN A 90 -3.80 -13.44 6.10
C ASN A 90 -2.66 -13.12 7.06
N ASN A 91 -2.71 -13.66 8.28
CA ASN A 91 -1.68 -13.47 9.30
C ASN A 91 -1.37 -11.99 9.62
N GLY A 92 -2.31 -11.10 9.33
CA GLY A 92 -2.20 -9.68 9.66
C GLY A 92 -2.73 -9.38 11.08
N GLU A 93 -2.38 -8.21 11.58
CA GLU A 93 -2.96 -7.71 12.81
C GLU A 93 -4.47 -7.53 12.67
N LEU A 94 -5.20 -7.91 13.72
CA LEU A 94 -6.60 -7.58 13.87
C LEU A 94 -6.69 -6.35 14.77
N GLY A 95 -7.17 -5.25 14.23
CA GLY A 95 -7.23 -3.99 14.96
C GLY A 95 -8.25 -3.02 14.38
N PRO A 96 -8.33 -1.83 14.97
CA PRO A 96 -9.29 -0.82 14.50
C PRO A 96 -9.09 -0.40 13.04
N GLN A 97 -7.87 -0.56 12.49
CA GLN A 97 -7.50 -0.14 11.14
C GLN A 97 -7.28 -1.31 10.18
N HIS A 98 -7.49 -2.58 10.64
CA HIS A 98 -7.18 -3.78 9.88
C HIS A 98 -8.35 -4.76 9.86
N HIS A 99 -8.63 -5.28 8.68
CA HIS A 99 -9.56 -6.37 8.45
C HIS A 99 -8.96 -7.34 7.41
N PRO A 100 -9.09 -8.67 7.57
CA PRO A 100 -8.48 -9.63 6.66
C PRO A 100 -9.05 -9.58 5.23
N GLU A 101 -10.21 -9.00 5.06
CA GLU A 101 -10.89 -8.76 3.79
C GLU A 101 -11.27 -7.29 3.71
N PHE A 102 -10.84 -6.56 2.68
CA PHE A 102 -11.14 -5.14 2.50
C PHE A 102 -11.18 -4.76 1.03
N ASN A 103 -11.63 -3.54 0.72
CA ASN A 103 -11.59 -3.03 -0.64
C ASN A 103 -10.32 -2.19 -0.83
N MET A 104 -9.64 -2.44 -1.92
CA MET A 104 -8.48 -1.69 -2.38
C MET A 104 -8.84 -0.96 -3.67
N LEU A 105 -8.65 0.35 -3.69
CA LEU A 105 -8.69 1.14 -4.90
C LEU A 105 -7.27 1.19 -5.46
N GLU A 106 -7.11 0.71 -6.68
CA GLU A 106 -5.87 0.90 -7.42
C GLU A 106 -6.13 1.60 -8.74
N TRP A 107 -5.22 2.48 -9.14
CA TRP A 107 -5.22 3.06 -10.48
C TRP A 107 -3.82 3.23 -11.02
N TYR A 108 -3.73 3.16 -12.33
CA TYR A 108 -2.49 3.22 -13.08
C TYR A 108 -2.69 4.06 -14.33
N ARG A 109 -1.65 4.85 -14.70
CA ARG A 109 -1.64 5.65 -15.92
C ARG A 109 -0.22 5.89 -16.41
N PRO A 110 -0.03 6.22 -17.73
CA PRO A 110 1.25 6.69 -18.22
C PRO A 110 1.74 7.89 -17.40
N GLY A 111 3.02 7.86 -17.02
CA GLY A 111 3.65 8.89 -16.19
C GLY A 111 4.53 8.32 -15.10
N THR A 112 4.66 9.07 -14.01
CA THR A 112 5.52 8.77 -12.87
C THR A 112 4.76 8.92 -11.55
N TYR A 113 5.41 8.60 -10.45
CA TYR A 113 4.85 8.79 -9.10
C TYR A 113 4.45 10.25 -8.81
N THR A 114 5.06 11.23 -9.49
CA THR A 114 4.67 12.64 -9.34
C THR A 114 3.32 12.96 -9.98
N ASP A 115 3.01 12.33 -11.12
CA ASP A 115 1.69 12.44 -11.74
C ASP A 115 0.61 11.80 -10.86
N ILE A 116 0.96 10.71 -10.16
CA ILE A 116 0.06 10.06 -9.20
C ILE A 116 -0.15 10.93 -7.94
N MET A 117 0.86 11.70 -7.50
CA MET A 117 0.67 12.70 -6.41
C MET A 117 -0.40 13.74 -6.79
N ASP A 118 -0.39 14.21 -8.04
CA ASP A 118 -1.37 15.18 -8.54
C ASP A 118 -2.77 14.56 -8.66
N ASP A 119 -2.85 13.29 -9.07
CA ASP A 119 -4.13 12.54 -9.09
C ASP A 119 -4.69 12.36 -7.66
N VAL A 120 -3.84 12.03 -6.68
CA VAL A 120 -4.23 11.91 -5.26
C VAL A 120 -4.80 13.23 -4.74
N GLU A 121 -4.12 14.35 -5.01
CA GLU A 121 -4.57 15.67 -4.58
C GLU A 121 -5.93 16.01 -5.19
N SER A 122 -6.10 15.73 -6.48
CA SER A 122 -7.36 15.92 -7.21
C SER A 122 -8.49 15.05 -6.67
N LEU A 123 -8.21 13.77 -6.39
CA LEU A 123 -9.19 12.82 -5.83
C LEU A 123 -9.62 13.25 -4.43
N LEU A 124 -8.68 13.58 -3.54
CA LEU A 124 -8.99 13.99 -2.17
C LEU A 124 -9.85 15.27 -2.15
N HIS A 125 -9.51 16.27 -2.96
CA HIS A 125 -10.31 17.47 -3.11
C HIS A 125 -11.72 17.16 -3.63
N TYR A 126 -11.84 16.33 -4.67
CA TYR A 126 -13.13 15.90 -5.22
C TYR A 126 -14.01 15.20 -4.18
N LEU A 127 -13.43 14.28 -3.41
CA LEU A 127 -14.14 13.53 -2.39
C LEU A 127 -14.56 14.42 -1.22
N HIS A 128 -13.68 15.27 -0.71
CA HIS A 128 -13.99 16.19 0.37
C HIS A 128 -15.20 17.07 0.04
N MET A 129 -15.25 17.64 -1.16
CA MET A 129 -16.36 18.51 -1.59
C MET A 129 -17.70 17.79 -1.76
N ARG A 130 -17.74 16.45 -1.87
CA ARG A 130 -18.94 15.69 -2.26
C ARG A 130 -19.35 14.60 -1.30
N PHE A 131 -18.44 14.15 -0.44
CA PHE A 131 -18.71 13.00 0.43
C PHE A 131 -19.67 13.36 1.54
N ASP A 132 -19.36 14.35 2.36
CA ASP A 132 -20.23 14.82 3.43
C ASP A 132 -19.95 16.30 3.75
N PRO A 133 -20.76 17.22 3.22
CA PRO A 133 -20.57 18.65 3.46
C PRO A 133 -20.82 19.11 4.91
N GLU A 134 -21.46 18.26 5.72
CA GLU A 134 -21.80 18.58 7.12
C GLU A 134 -20.77 18.01 8.11
N LEU A 135 -19.75 17.31 7.61
CA LEU A 135 -18.71 16.76 8.47
C LEU A 135 -17.88 17.90 9.07
N ASP A 136 -17.88 17.98 10.38
CA ASP A 136 -17.06 18.92 11.12
C ASP A 136 -15.58 18.50 11.07
N ASP A 137 -14.85 19.07 10.12
CA ASP A 137 -13.41 18.94 9.98
C ASP A 137 -12.68 20.09 10.69
N SER A 138 -13.22 20.61 11.79
CA SER A 138 -12.66 21.77 12.49
C SER A 138 -11.16 21.61 12.73
N GLY A 139 -10.36 22.41 12.02
CA GLY A 139 -8.90 22.42 12.10
C GLY A 139 -8.15 21.49 11.14
N TYR A 140 -8.83 20.70 10.29
CA TYR A 140 -8.15 19.86 9.28
C TYR A 140 -8.32 20.45 7.88
N SER A 141 -7.19 20.67 7.16
CA SER A 141 -7.21 21.25 5.81
C SER A 141 -7.21 20.16 4.74
N TRP A 142 -8.26 20.11 3.94
CA TRP A 142 -8.35 19.26 2.74
C TRP A 142 -7.99 19.98 1.44
N SER A 143 -7.70 21.29 1.53
CA SER A 143 -7.47 22.13 0.35
C SER A 143 -6.11 21.92 -0.29
N THR A 144 -5.15 21.39 0.46
CA THR A 144 -3.77 21.15 0.01
C THR A 144 -3.25 19.83 0.55
N VAL A 145 -2.38 19.17 -0.21
CA VAL A 145 -1.64 17.99 0.21
C VAL A 145 -0.18 18.36 0.41
N LYS A 146 0.32 18.15 1.62
CA LYS A 146 1.73 18.40 1.93
C LYS A 146 2.59 17.29 1.33
N ARG A 147 3.73 17.64 0.72
CA ARG A 147 4.70 16.69 0.17
C ARG A 147 6.01 16.81 0.94
N THR A 148 6.42 15.75 1.62
CA THR A 148 7.61 15.72 2.50
C THR A 148 8.49 14.53 2.12
N SER A 149 9.81 14.74 2.00
CA SER A 149 10.72 13.61 1.80
C SER A 149 10.87 12.80 3.10
N ILE A 150 11.07 11.49 2.96
CA ILE A 150 11.30 10.61 4.12
C ILE A 150 12.52 11.05 4.95
N GLN A 151 13.58 11.54 4.30
CA GLN A 151 14.73 12.14 4.94
C GLN A 151 14.36 13.31 5.86
N SER A 152 13.47 14.20 5.38
CA SER A 152 12.95 15.32 6.17
C SER A 152 12.08 14.87 7.34
N CYS A 153 11.31 13.79 7.16
CA CYS A 153 10.52 13.21 8.25
C CYS A 153 11.41 12.67 9.36
N PHE A 154 12.47 11.92 9.04
CA PHE A 154 13.42 11.40 10.02
C PHE A 154 14.18 12.50 10.75
N LEU A 155 14.65 13.53 10.03
CA LEU A 155 15.31 14.68 10.64
C LEU A 155 14.38 15.40 11.62
N LYS A 156 13.13 15.63 11.21
CA LYS A 156 12.19 16.42 12.01
C LYS A 156 11.67 15.67 13.24
N HIS A 157 11.36 14.37 13.12
CA HIS A 157 10.63 13.65 14.14
C HIS A 157 11.49 12.67 14.96
N ALA A 158 12.68 12.30 14.46
CA ALA A 158 13.60 11.40 15.13
C ALA A 158 14.99 12.01 15.37
N ASP A 159 15.28 13.19 14.83
CA ASP A 159 16.62 13.84 14.85
C ASP A 159 17.71 12.93 14.24
N ILE A 160 17.37 12.20 13.16
CA ILE A 160 18.26 11.24 12.50
C ILE A 160 18.46 11.62 11.03
N ASP A 161 19.72 11.67 10.60
CA ASP A 161 20.09 11.74 9.17
C ASP A 161 19.96 10.34 8.53
N LEU A 162 18.82 10.08 7.90
CA LEU A 162 18.55 8.81 7.25
C LEU A 162 19.55 8.48 6.13
N LYS A 163 19.98 9.49 5.36
CA LYS A 163 20.97 9.31 4.28
C LYS A 163 22.31 8.82 4.82
N ARG A 164 22.72 9.32 5.99
CA ARG A 164 23.89 8.82 6.70
C ARG A 164 23.63 7.43 7.26
N GLY A 165 22.47 7.19 7.85
CA GLY A 165 22.10 5.88 8.42
C GLY A 165 22.18 4.74 7.41
N ILE A 166 21.75 4.96 6.16
CA ILE A 166 21.83 3.96 5.09
C ILE A 166 23.29 3.58 4.75
N ARG A 167 24.25 4.48 4.99
CA ARG A 167 25.67 4.28 4.64
C ARG A 167 26.55 3.85 5.82
N ASP A 168 26.05 4.03 7.04
CA ASP A 168 26.82 3.87 8.27
C ASP A 168 25.94 3.13 9.31
N GLN A 169 26.11 1.81 9.36
CA GLN A 169 25.33 0.95 10.27
C GLN A 169 25.58 1.30 11.75
N THR A 170 26.80 1.67 12.12
CA THR A 170 27.14 2.06 13.50
C THR A 170 26.41 3.33 13.90
N TYR A 171 26.41 4.34 13.01
CA TYR A 171 25.63 5.56 13.20
C TYR A 171 24.13 5.23 13.30
N TRP A 172 23.61 4.37 12.41
CA TRP A 172 22.22 3.99 12.35
C TRP A 172 21.74 3.35 13.67
N SER A 173 22.43 2.30 14.12
CA SER A 173 22.08 1.57 15.34
C SER A 173 22.22 2.45 16.59
N SER A 174 23.30 3.24 16.68
CA SER A 174 23.53 4.10 17.86
C SER A 174 22.54 5.25 17.98
N THR A 175 22.20 5.90 16.85
CA THR A 175 21.20 6.98 16.85
C THR A 175 19.79 6.45 17.06
N ALA A 176 19.47 5.27 16.50
CA ALA A 176 18.21 4.60 16.75
C ALA A 176 18.03 4.22 18.22
N ALA A 177 19.04 3.62 18.84
CA ALA A 177 19.02 3.28 20.27
C ALA A 177 18.76 4.50 21.15
N LYS A 178 19.40 5.63 20.85
CA LYS A 178 19.18 6.90 21.54
C LYS A 178 17.75 7.42 21.35
N ALA A 179 17.25 7.42 20.11
CA ALA A 179 15.93 7.96 19.78
C ALA A 179 14.78 7.11 20.33
N LEU A 180 14.94 5.79 20.31
CA LEU A 180 13.95 4.84 20.83
C LEU A 180 14.00 4.70 22.37
N GLY A 181 15.16 5.02 23.00
CA GLY A 181 15.38 4.80 24.42
C GLY A 181 15.53 3.32 24.78
N GLU A 182 16.01 2.50 23.87
CA GLU A 182 16.15 1.04 24.04
C GLU A 182 17.42 0.52 23.34
N VAL A 183 17.83 -0.71 23.70
CA VAL A 183 18.97 -1.36 23.05
C VAL A 183 18.56 -1.78 21.63
N VAL A 184 19.38 -1.43 20.65
CA VAL A 184 19.28 -1.90 19.27
C VAL A 184 20.41 -2.90 19.05
N PRO A 185 20.13 -4.19 18.78
CA PRO A 185 21.15 -5.18 18.46
C PRO A 185 22.00 -4.77 17.25
N GLU A 186 23.30 -5.13 17.27
CA GLU A 186 24.20 -4.76 16.18
C GLU A 186 23.90 -5.50 14.88
N ASP A 187 23.25 -6.65 14.97
CA ASP A 187 22.83 -7.52 13.87
C ASP A 187 21.42 -7.23 13.35
N ASP A 188 20.70 -6.29 13.96
CA ASP A 188 19.42 -5.81 13.43
C ASP A 188 19.63 -5.25 12.01
N ARG A 189 18.78 -5.66 11.08
CA ARG A 189 18.82 -5.14 9.71
C ARG A 189 18.38 -3.69 9.68
N PHE A 190 18.84 -2.96 8.65
CA PHE A 190 18.47 -1.56 8.44
C PHE A 190 16.95 -1.37 8.47
N GLU A 191 16.20 -2.24 7.76
CA GLU A 191 14.75 -2.17 7.64
C GLU A 191 14.03 -2.40 8.97
N ASP A 192 14.52 -3.31 9.80
CA ASP A 192 13.91 -3.62 11.11
C ASP A 192 14.02 -2.40 12.05
N ILE A 193 15.20 -1.76 12.07
CA ILE A 193 15.43 -0.52 12.80
C ILE A 193 14.57 0.62 12.22
N PHE A 194 14.50 0.71 10.88
CA PHE A 194 13.70 1.72 10.19
C PHE A 194 12.23 1.66 10.61
N PHE A 195 11.62 0.48 10.54
CA PHE A 195 10.21 0.33 10.90
C PHE A 195 9.95 0.60 12.38
N ARG A 196 10.86 0.23 13.30
CA ARG A 196 10.74 0.58 14.73
C ARG A 196 10.73 2.09 14.95
N LEU A 197 11.66 2.82 14.33
CA LEU A 197 11.71 4.28 14.38
C LEU A 197 10.48 4.91 13.72
N TRP A 198 10.11 4.38 12.55
CA TRP A 198 8.97 4.87 11.76
C TRP A 198 7.67 4.79 12.55
N LEU A 199 7.30 3.61 12.97
CA LEU A 199 6.03 3.35 13.68
C LEU A 199 5.95 4.07 15.03
N LYS A 200 7.08 4.23 15.74
CA LYS A 200 7.09 4.82 17.08
C LYS A 200 7.19 6.33 17.07
N LEU A 201 7.96 6.93 16.16
CA LEU A 201 8.34 8.33 16.23
C LEU A 201 7.83 9.17 15.05
N VAL A 202 7.76 8.61 13.85
CA VAL A 202 7.51 9.37 12.63
C VAL A 202 6.04 9.27 12.19
N GLU A 203 5.55 8.08 11.93
CA GLU A 203 4.21 7.84 11.39
C GLU A 203 3.08 8.49 12.20
N PRO A 204 3.07 8.44 13.55
CA PRO A 204 2.02 9.09 14.34
C PRO A 204 1.95 10.61 14.19
N GLN A 205 2.98 11.23 13.60
CA GLN A 205 3.07 12.69 13.40
C GLN A 205 2.67 13.13 11.98
N LEU A 206 2.39 12.16 11.09
CA LEU A 206 2.12 12.44 9.69
C LEU A 206 0.64 12.76 9.43
N GLY A 207 0.41 13.70 8.54
CA GLY A 207 -0.94 14.01 8.07
C GLY A 207 -1.91 14.53 9.13
N LEU A 208 -1.45 15.10 10.25
CA LEU A 208 -2.31 15.49 11.38
C LEU A 208 -3.13 16.76 11.11
N LEU A 209 -2.64 17.67 10.30
CA LEU A 209 -3.31 18.96 10.02
C LEU A 209 -3.86 19.04 8.60
N GLN A 210 -3.31 18.24 7.68
CA GLN A 210 -3.68 18.11 6.27
C GLN A 210 -3.14 16.81 5.73
N PRO A 211 -3.67 16.25 4.62
CA PRO A 211 -3.08 15.08 3.98
C PRO A 211 -1.60 15.29 3.68
N GLU A 212 -0.78 14.28 3.92
CA GLU A 212 0.67 14.36 3.74
C GLU A 212 1.18 13.18 2.91
N ILE A 213 1.83 13.48 1.80
CA ILE A 213 2.57 12.53 0.98
C ILE A 213 4.00 12.49 1.47
N VAL A 214 4.48 11.31 1.84
CA VAL A 214 5.88 11.05 2.20
C VAL A 214 6.54 10.29 1.06
N PHE A 215 7.58 10.88 0.48
CA PHE A 215 8.20 10.33 -0.74
C PHE A 215 9.71 10.10 -0.61
N ALA A 216 10.30 9.42 -1.61
CA ALA A 216 11.70 9.08 -1.73
C ALA A 216 12.16 8.09 -0.64
N TYR A 217 11.55 6.92 -0.63
CA TYR A 217 11.93 5.82 0.25
C TYR A 217 13.33 5.27 -0.09
N PRO A 218 14.07 4.66 0.86
CA PRO A 218 15.36 4.02 0.59
C PRO A 218 15.26 2.96 -0.51
N ALA A 219 16.31 2.82 -1.32
CA ALA A 219 16.35 1.85 -2.43
C ALA A 219 16.15 0.39 -1.97
N THR A 220 16.58 0.05 -0.75
CA THR A 220 16.33 -1.28 -0.15
C THR A 220 14.86 -1.56 0.10
N MET A 221 14.03 -0.53 0.16
CA MET A 221 12.59 -0.58 0.37
C MET A 221 11.79 -0.27 -0.91
N ALA A 222 12.45 -0.38 -2.08
CA ALA A 222 11.83 -0.03 -3.36
C ALA A 222 10.66 -0.94 -3.75
N ALA A 223 10.61 -2.19 -3.25
CA ALA A 223 9.59 -3.18 -3.63
C ALA A 223 9.46 -3.29 -5.17
N LEU A 224 8.31 -2.89 -5.71
CA LEU A 224 7.99 -2.93 -7.13
C LEU A 224 8.25 -1.58 -7.84
N SER A 225 8.83 -0.61 -7.14
CA SER A 225 9.09 0.72 -7.70
C SER A 225 10.42 0.82 -8.42
N LYS A 226 10.48 1.77 -9.36
CA LYS A 226 11.68 2.22 -10.02
C LYS A 226 12.59 2.98 -9.05
N LEU A 227 13.90 2.87 -9.23
CA LEU A 227 14.87 3.70 -8.49
C LEU A 227 15.08 5.05 -9.19
N LYS A 228 15.28 6.10 -8.39
CA LYS A 228 15.51 7.45 -8.88
C LYS A 228 16.95 7.60 -9.40
N ALA A 229 17.07 7.77 -10.71
CA ALA A 229 18.35 8.01 -11.36
C ALA A 229 18.89 9.42 -11.02
N PRO A 230 20.22 9.67 -11.17
CA PRO A 230 21.26 8.69 -11.53
C PRO A 230 21.83 7.92 -10.32
N GLU A 231 21.58 8.38 -9.10
CA GLU A 231 22.22 7.84 -7.89
C GLU A 231 21.64 6.49 -7.44
N ASN A 232 20.41 6.17 -7.85
CA ASN A 232 19.66 4.95 -7.46
C ASN A 232 19.63 4.70 -5.93
N PHE A 233 19.69 5.80 -5.18
CA PHE A 233 19.70 5.76 -3.71
C PHE A 233 18.29 5.79 -3.11
N TRP A 234 17.37 6.41 -3.84
CA TRP A 234 15.98 6.56 -3.47
C TRP A 234 15.06 5.86 -4.47
N ALA A 235 13.97 5.30 -3.96
CA ALA A 235 12.88 4.78 -4.77
C ALA A 235 11.95 5.91 -5.23
N GLU A 236 11.42 5.80 -6.43
CA GLU A 236 10.31 6.62 -6.91
C GLU A 236 8.99 6.07 -6.32
N ARG A 237 8.87 6.23 -5.00
CA ARG A 237 7.79 5.72 -4.14
C ARG A 237 7.30 6.79 -3.22
N PHE A 238 6.01 6.80 -2.92
CA PHE A 238 5.45 7.57 -1.83
C PHE A 238 4.33 6.82 -1.11
N GLU A 239 4.07 7.25 0.11
CA GLU A 239 2.90 6.83 0.89
C GLU A 239 2.08 8.07 1.25
N LEU A 240 0.76 7.89 1.32
CA LEU A 240 -0.21 8.92 1.70
C LEU A 240 -0.65 8.70 3.14
N TYR A 241 -0.53 9.75 3.96
CA TYR A 241 -0.95 9.76 5.37
C TYR A 241 -2.05 10.80 5.60
N ILE A 242 -3.10 10.40 6.33
CA ILE A 242 -4.19 11.29 6.76
C ILE A 242 -4.49 10.98 8.23
N LYS A 243 -4.40 11.99 9.09
CA LYS A 243 -4.66 11.85 10.54
C LYS A 243 -3.85 10.72 11.20
N GLY A 244 -2.58 10.55 10.83
CA GLY A 244 -1.69 9.52 11.36
C GLY A 244 -1.95 8.11 10.82
N ILE A 245 -2.78 7.96 9.79
CA ILE A 245 -3.11 6.67 9.19
C ILE A 245 -2.54 6.61 7.77
N GLU A 246 -1.80 5.55 7.45
CA GLU A 246 -1.42 5.23 6.09
C GLU A 246 -2.65 4.86 5.27
N ILE A 247 -2.92 5.65 4.23
CA ILE A 247 -4.08 5.49 3.35
C ILE A 247 -3.70 4.74 2.07
N GLY A 248 -2.50 4.97 1.53
CA GLY A 248 -2.09 4.36 0.27
C GLY A 248 -0.59 4.42 0.03
N ASN A 249 -0.15 3.60 -0.94
CA ASN A 249 1.25 3.41 -1.33
C ASN A 249 1.34 3.43 -2.86
N ALA A 250 2.30 4.18 -3.41
CA ALA A 250 2.40 4.51 -4.82
C ALA A 250 3.83 4.42 -5.35
N PHE A 251 3.93 4.12 -6.65
CA PHE A 251 5.21 3.94 -7.34
C PHE A 251 5.23 4.63 -8.71
N SER A 252 6.46 4.97 -9.20
CA SER A 252 6.74 4.78 -10.61
C SER A 252 7.07 3.30 -10.80
N GLU A 253 6.34 2.64 -11.68
CA GLU A 253 6.43 1.19 -11.85
C GLU A 253 7.79 0.79 -12.42
N LEU A 254 8.33 -0.31 -11.89
CA LEU A 254 9.49 -0.95 -12.48
C LEU A 254 9.05 -1.67 -13.77
N THR A 255 9.64 -1.25 -14.91
CA THR A 255 9.36 -1.81 -16.23
C THR A 255 10.51 -2.63 -16.81
N ASP A 256 11.51 -2.96 -15.98
CA ASP A 256 12.61 -3.85 -16.33
C ASP A 256 12.27 -5.27 -15.85
N PRO A 257 11.98 -6.23 -16.77
CA PRO A 257 11.57 -7.57 -16.42
C PRO A 257 12.69 -8.39 -15.75
N GLU A 258 13.96 -8.14 -16.10
CA GLU A 258 15.09 -8.87 -15.51
C GLU A 258 15.32 -8.43 -14.06
N GLU A 259 15.24 -7.13 -13.79
CA GLU A 259 15.34 -6.60 -12.45
C GLU A 259 14.15 -7.06 -11.59
N GLN A 260 12.92 -7.06 -12.16
CA GLN A 260 11.74 -7.52 -11.45
C GLN A 260 11.85 -9.00 -11.07
N PHE A 261 12.31 -9.83 -12.00
CA PHE A 261 12.53 -11.25 -11.74
C PHE A 261 13.55 -11.47 -10.61
N ARG A 262 14.70 -10.76 -10.65
CA ARG A 262 15.72 -10.83 -9.59
C ARG A 262 15.16 -10.44 -8.22
N ARG A 263 14.31 -9.41 -8.15
CA ARG A 263 13.66 -9.00 -6.89
C ARG A 263 12.69 -10.06 -6.37
N PHE A 264 11.95 -10.73 -7.24
CA PHE A 264 11.07 -11.85 -6.85
C PHE A 264 11.84 -13.05 -6.33
N GLU A 265 12.96 -13.40 -6.97
CA GLU A 265 13.83 -14.44 -6.45
C GLU A 265 14.42 -14.08 -5.08
N SER A 266 14.83 -12.81 -4.90
CA SER A 266 15.35 -12.32 -3.61
C SER A 266 14.27 -12.38 -2.52
N ALA A 267 13.05 -11.92 -2.80
CA ALA A 267 11.93 -12.01 -1.87
C ALA A 267 11.62 -13.46 -1.47
N ASN A 268 11.63 -14.38 -2.42
CA ASN A 268 11.44 -15.80 -2.12
C ASN A 268 12.58 -16.42 -1.29
N LYS A 269 13.83 -15.98 -1.48
CA LYS A 269 14.95 -16.38 -0.62
C LYS A 269 14.75 -15.87 0.81
N GLU A 270 14.35 -14.61 0.96
CA GLU A 270 14.08 -14.01 2.28
C GLU A 270 12.90 -14.70 2.97
N ARG A 271 11.80 -14.99 2.26
CA ARG A 271 10.68 -15.77 2.79
C ARG A 271 11.11 -17.10 3.36
N LYS A 272 12.02 -17.84 2.66
CA LYS A 272 12.57 -19.11 3.14
C LYS A 272 13.39 -18.94 4.42
N VAL A 273 14.20 -17.87 4.52
CA VAL A 273 14.99 -17.56 5.74
C VAL A 273 14.06 -17.31 6.92
N LEU A 274 12.91 -16.63 6.70
CA LEU A 274 11.88 -16.35 7.70
C LEU A 274 10.97 -17.57 8.00
N GLY A 275 11.19 -18.71 7.35
CA GLY A 275 10.36 -19.91 7.53
C GLY A 275 9.02 -19.88 6.80
N TYR A 276 8.84 -18.97 5.86
CA TYR A 276 7.62 -18.87 5.04
C TYR A 276 7.76 -19.66 3.74
N PRO A 277 6.67 -20.25 3.22
CA PRO A 277 6.71 -20.89 1.91
C PRO A 277 6.95 -19.82 0.82
N PRO A 278 7.76 -20.14 -0.21
CA PRO A 278 7.93 -19.27 -1.35
C PRO A 278 6.61 -19.16 -2.14
N HIS A 279 6.42 -18.01 -2.77
CA HIS A 279 5.31 -17.83 -3.70
C HIS A 279 5.71 -18.26 -5.12
N PRO A 280 4.79 -18.81 -5.91
CA PRO A 280 5.02 -19.03 -7.34
C PRO A 280 5.32 -17.70 -8.04
N ILE A 281 6.37 -17.66 -8.85
CA ILE A 281 6.66 -16.48 -9.69
C ILE A 281 5.75 -16.53 -10.91
N ASP A 282 5.07 -15.42 -11.15
CA ASP A 282 4.17 -15.24 -12.30
C ASP A 282 4.99 -14.78 -13.52
N HIS A 283 5.31 -15.73 -14.40
CA HIS A 283 6.10 -15.46 -15.60
C HIS A 283 5.32 -14.60 -16.63
N ASP A 284 3.99 -14.75 -16.71
CA ASP A 284 3.17 -13.90 -17.59
C ASP A 284 3.21 -12.44 -17.15
N LEU A 285 3.34 -12.19 -15.82
CA LEU A 285 3.55 -10.86 -15.30
C LEU A 285 4.92 -10.31 -15.72
N ILE A 286 5.98 -11.10 -15.63
CA ILE A 286 7.33 -10.68 -16.02
C ILE A 286 7.34 -10.28 -17.51
N ASP A 287 6.69 -11.07 -18.37
CA ASP A 287 6.55 -10.77 -19.81
C ASP A 287 5.72 -9.50 -20.07
N ALA A 288 4.69 -9.28 -19.27
CA ALA A 288 3.84 -8.09 -19.38
C ALA A 288 4.58 -6.82 -18.93
N ILE A 289 5.38 -6.88 -17.85
CA ILE A 289 6.19 -5.77 -17.35
C ILE A 289 7.11 -5.22 -18.44
N GLY A 290 7.77 -6.08 -19.24
CA GLY A 290 8.63 -5.66 -20.34
C GLY A 290 7.91 -4.95 -21.51
N LYS A 291 6.57 -5.01 -21.53
CA LYS A 291 5.72 -4.37 -22.56
C LYS A 291 5.01 -3.11 -22.04
N MET A 292 5.05 -2.88 -20.72
CA MET A 292 4.41 -1.71 -20.12
C MET A 292 5.13 -0.42 -20.52
N PRO A 293 4.40 0.65 -20.85
CA PRO A 293 4.99 1.98 -20.93
C PRO A 293 5.42 2.44 -19.52
N PRO A 294 6.25 3.51 -19.43
CA PRO A 294 6.47 4.18 -18.15
C PRO A 294 5.14 4.55 -17.50
N THR A 295 4.88 4.02 -16.33
CA THR A 295 3.58 4.07 -15.66
C THR A 295 3.76 4.46 -14.19
N GLY A 296 2.89 5.31 -13.69
CA GLY A 296 2.69 5.51 -12.25
C GLY A 296 1.46 4.75 -11.78
N GLY A 297 1.52 4.20 -10.57
CA GLY A 297 0.42 3.48 -9.94
C GLY A 297 0.34 3.72 -8.43
N ILE A 298 -0.84 3.47 -7.86
CA ILE A 298 -1.10 3.60 -6.42
C ILE A 298 -2.16 2.60 -5.98
N ALA A 299 -2.01 2.11 -4.76
CA ALA A 299 -2.99 1.34 -4.02
C ALA A 299 -3.48 2.12 -2.79
N ILE A 300 -4.80 2.25 -2.60
CA ILE A 300 -5.46 2.92 -1.48
C ILE A 300 -6.44 1.98 -0.79
N GLY A 301 -6.36 1.88 0.53
CA GLY A 301 -7.36 1.18 1.35
C GLY A 301 -8.66 1.98 1.43
N VAL A 302 -9.72 1.51 0.76
CA VAL A 302 -11.00 2.24 0.67
C VAL A 302 -11.62 2.45 2.05
N GLU A 303 -11.59 1.46 2.91
CA GLU A 303 -12.14 1.58 4.26
C GLU A 303 -11.30 2.52 5.15
N ARG A 304 -9.97 2.54 5.01
CA ARG A 304 -9.12 3.51 5.74
C ARG A 304 -9.40 4.94 5.26
N LEU A 305 -9.54 5.15 3.96
CA LEU A 305 -9.97 6.45 3.41
C LEU A 305 -11.36 6.84 3.94
N LEU A 306 -12.28 5.89 4.01
CA LEU A 306 -13.62 6.12 4.57
C LEU A 306 -13.57 6.45 6.07
N MET A 307 -12.70 5.80 6.85
CA MET A 307 -12.52 6.11 8.28
C MET A 307 -12.20 7.59 8.50
N VAL A 308 -11.24 8.11 7.74
CA VAL A 308 -10.80 9.50 7.89
C VAL A 308 -11.84 10.51 7.36
N LEU A 309 -12.55 10.17 6.26
CA LEU A 309 -13.62 10.99 5.69
C LEU A 309 -14.90 10.97 6.54
N ALA A 310 -15.21 9.90 7.23
CA ALA A 310 -16.41 9.75 8.07
C ALA A 310 -16.13 9.96 9.57
N ASN A 311 -14.88 10.30 9.91
CA ASN A 311 -14.40 10.45 11.29
C ASN A 311 -14.74 9.24 12.17
N VAL A 312 -14.38 8.04 11.70
CA VAL A 312 -14.63 6.74 12.36
C VAL A 312 -13.31 6.11 12.74
N SER A 313 -13.22 5.61 13.97
CA SER A 313 -11.98 5.03 14.51
C SER A 313 -11.86 3.52 14.33
N ASP A 314 -12.91 2.84 13.88
CA ASP A 314 -12.93 1.37 13.76
C ASP A 314 -13.47 0.92 12.39
N ILE A 315 -12.62 0.30 11.59
CA ILE A 315 -12.91 -0.21 10.24
C ILE A 315 -14.08 -1.19 10.23
N ARG A 316 -14.32 -1.91 11.33
CA ARG A 316 -15.37 -2.93 11.46
C ARG A 316 -16.78 -2.35 11.38
N GLU A 317 -16.94 -1.04 11.61
CA GLU A 317 -18.24 -0.37 11.45
C GLU A 317 -18.75 -0.38 10.01
N PHE A 318 -17.87 -0.58 9.02
CA PHE A 318 -18.21 -0.61 7.60
C PHE A 318 -18.56 -2.00 7.05
N TYR A 319 -18.73 -3.00 7.94
CA TYR A 319 -19.10 -4.36 7.57
C TYR A 319 -20.40 -4.80 8.23
N PHE A 320 -21.17 -5.64 7.53
CA PHE A 320 -22.38 -6.25 8.10
C PHE A 320 -22.07 -7.25 9.20
N SER A 321 -20.99 -8.01 9.01
CA SER A 321 -20.49 -8.99 9.97
C SER A 321 -18.97 -8.99 9.86
N ALA A 322 -18.31 -8.25 10.74
CA ALA A 322 -16.87 -8.16 10.71
C ALA A 322 -16.23 -9.39 11.37
N PHE A 323 -15.20 -9.93 10.74
CA PHE A 323 -14.36 -10.96 11.34
C PHE A 323 -13.67 -10.36 12.60
N GLY A 324 -13.69 -11.10 13.70
CA GLY A 324 -13.12 -10.60 14.97
C GLY A 324 -14.05 -9.76 15.83
N GLY A 325 -15.33 -9.60 15.48
CA GLY A 325 -16.35 -9.09 16.40
C GLY A 325 -16.51 -10.01 17.62
N ALA A 326 -17.01 -9.47 18.76
CA ALA A 326 -16.99 -10.00 20.12
C ALA A 326 -17.42 -11.46 20.39
N SER A 327 -17.62 -12.28 19.36
CA SER A 327 -18.02 -13.69 19.49
C SER A 327 -16.86 -14.70 19.44
N LEU A 328 -15.62 -14.27 19.16
CA LEU A 328 -14.47 -15.14 19.39
C LEU A 328 -14.07 -15.05 20.87
N LYS A 329 -14.94 -15.55 21.76
CA LYS A 329 -14.50 -15.95 23.10
C LYS A 329 -13.38 -16.97 22.90
N LYS A 330 -12.20 -16.65 23.44
CA LYS A 330 -11.10 -17.60 23.56
C LYS A 330 -11.68 -18.89 24.19
N ASN A 331 -11.66 -19.97 23.42
CA ASN A 331 -11.73 -21.31 23.98
C ASN A 331 -10.36 -21.68 24.49
#